data_43ba5da0587a3f7d68977e7853155aa7
#
_entry.id   43ba5da0587a3f7d68977e7853155aa7
#
_cell.length_a   1.000
_cell.length_b   1.000
_cell.length_c   1.000
_cell.angle_alpha   90.00
_cell.angle_beta   90.00
_cell.angle_gamma   90.00
#
_symmetry.space_group_name_H-M   'P 1'
#
loop_
_entity.id
_entity.type
_entity.pdbx_description
1 polymer ?
#
loop_
_entity_poly.entity_id
_entity_poly.type
_entity_poly.pdbx_seq_one_letter_code
_entity_poly.pdbx_strand_id
1 'polypeptide(L)'
;MICQNYDEVFSVGNDILAETRTDKGKYSVGEKVKISVTVTNKGLDPVELIFASAQRYDFIVLKDGKEVWRWSNGKMFAMVLESLLLKSGEKQTYMETWKPKDITSGEYEVIGTVTSRPAHRAVCTFRINS
;
A
#
# COMPACT_ATOMS: atom_id res chain seq x y z
N MET A 1 10.72 13.53 -5.08
CA MET A 1 10.77 12.38 -6.02
C MET A 1 10.01 11.22 -5.43
N ILE A 2 9.16 10.63 -6.20
CA ILE A 2 8.37 9.47 -5.76
C ILE A 2 9.07 8.18 -6.19
N CYS A 3 8.77 7.09 -5.50
CA CYS A 3 9.32 5.79 -5.85
C CYS A 3 8.69 5.24 -7.12
N GLN A 4 9.35 4.26 -7.70
CA GLN A 4 8.85 3.59 -8.89
C GLN A 4 7.80 2.55 -8.49
N ASN A 5 6.63 2.62 -9.14
CA ASN A 5 5.53 1.69 -8.86
C ASN A 5 5.54 0.51 -9.83
N TYR A 6 5.13 -0.63 -9.29
CA TYR A 6 4.83 -1.81 -10.08
C TYR A 6 3.41 -2.24 -9.74
N ASP A 7 2.57 -2.36 -10.76
CA ASP A 7 1.23 -2.87 -10.55
C ASP A 7 1.26 -4.39 -10.62
N GLU A 8 0.79 -5.04 -9.58
CA GLU A 8 0.53 -6.46 -9.61
C GLU A 8 -0.93 -6.65 -10.03
N VAL A 9 -1.13 -7.12 -11.23
CA VAL A 9 -2.47 -7.25 -11.79
C VAL A 9 -3.05 -8.60 -11.41
N PHE A 10 -3.80 -8.63 -10.31
CA PHE A 10 -4.53 -9.84 -9.89
C PHE A 10 -6.02 -9.74 -10.09
N SER A 11 -6.52 -8.52 -10.29
CA SER A 11 -7.95 -8.34 -10.43
C SER A 11 -8.33 -8.48 -11.89
N VAL A 12 -9.06 -9.53 -12.17
CA VAL A 12 -9.61 -9.76 -13.49
C VAL A 12 -11.04 -9.24 -13.47
N GLY A 13 -11.37 -8.40 -14.43
CA GLY A 13 -12.74 -7.99 -14.65
C GLY A 13 -13.18 -6.72 -13.94
N ASN A 14 -12.28 -6.01 -13.25
CA ASN A 14 -12.59 -4.66 -12.81
C ASN A 14 -11.44 -3.72 -13.19
N ASP A 15 -11.75 -2.42 -13.20
CA ASP A 15 -10.83 -1.40 -13.66
C ASP A 15 -10.19 -0.66 -12.49
N ILE A 16 -9.93 -1.35 -11.40
CA ILE A 16 -9.29 -0.76 -10.23
C ILE A 16 -7.78 -0.78 -10.42
N LEU A 17 -7.19 0.40 -10.36
CA LEU A 17 -5.74 0.59 -10.39
C LEU A 17 -5.24 0.86 -8.98
N ALA A 18 -4.25 0.09 -8.52
CA ALA A 18 -3.59 0.33 -7.25
C ALA A 18 -2.22 0.98 -7.49
N GLU A 19 -1.90 1.97 -6.67
CA GLU A 19 -0.60 2.65 -6.70
C GLU A 19 -0.07 2.80 -5.28
N THR A 20 1.20 2.47 -5.08
CA THR A 20 1.88 2.65 -3.80
C THR A 20 2.98 3.68 -3.98
N ARG A 21 3.10 4.60 -3.03
CA ARG A 21 4.07 5.69 -3.12
C ARG A 21 4.73 5.94 -1.77
N THR A 22 5.94 6.46 -1.83
CA THR A 22 6.60 7.06 -0.68
C THR A 22 6.76 8.56 -0.96
N ASP A 23 6.87 9.37 0.11
CA ASP A 23 7.00 10.82 -0.06
C ASP A 23 8.34 11.23 -0.68
N LYS A 24 9.34 10.35 -0.61
CA LYS A 24 10.65 10.56 -1.26
C LYS A 24 11.11 9.28 -1.92
N GLY A 25 12.04 9.38 -2.85
CA GLY A 25 12.71 8.21 -3.43
C GLY A 25 13.95 7.79 -2.64
N LYS A 26 14.52 8.70 -1.85
CA LYS A 26 15.72 8.47 -1.05
C LYS A 26 15.54 9.04 0.34
N TYR A 27 16.05 8.31 1.32
CA TYR A 27 15.99 8.69 2.74
C TYR A 27 17.34 8.49 3.38
N SER A 28 17.59 9.24 4.47
CA SER A 28 18.71 8.98 5.36
C SER A 28 18.31 7.94 6.39
N VAL A 29 19.28 7.20 6.91
CA VAL A 29 19.03 6.25 8.01
C VAL A 29 18.37 6.97 9.18
N GLY A 30 17.28 6.43 9.69
CA GLY A 30 16.52 7.02 10.79
C GLY A 30 15.43 7.99 10.38
N GLU A 31 15.41 8.39 9.13
CA GLU A 31 14.37 9.29 8.62
C GLU A 31 13.03 8.54 8.49
N LYS A 32 11.95 9.24 8.82
CA LYS A 32 10.60 8.68 8.69
C LYS A 32 10.22 8.54 7.22
N VAL A 33 9.53 7.46 6.90
CA VAL A 33 9.06 7.19 5.55
C VAL A 33 7.53 7.26 5.55
N LYS A 34 6.98 8.19 4.79
CA LYS A 34 5.52 8.30 4.60
C LYS A 34 5.13 7.46 3.41
N ILE A 35 4.21 6.54 3.62
CA ILE A 35 3.80 5.56 2.62
C ILE A 35 2.32 5.71 2.36
N SER A 36 1.91 5.59 1.11
CA SER A 36 0.49 5.61 0.76
C SER A 36 0.17 4.53 -0.26
N VAL A 37 -1.06 4.05 -0.22
CA VAL A 37 -1.63 3.22 -1.28
C VAL A 37 -2.94 3.86 -1.72
N THR A 38 -3.11 3.98 -3.03
CA THR A 38 -4.29 4.58 -3.65
C THR A 38 -4.91 3.58 -4.60
N VAL A 39 -6.21 3.40 -4.51
CA VAL A 39 -6.98 2.67 -5.52
C VAL A 39 -7.86 3.66 -6.25
N THR A 40 -7.89 3.52 -7.57
CA THR A 40 -8.65 4.39 -8.47
C THR A 40 -9.53 3.53 -9.35
N ASN A 41 -10.80 3.91 -9.49
CA ASN A 41 -11.67 3.29 -10.48
C ASN A 41 -11.44 3.95 -11.83
N LYS A 42 -10.76 3.25 -12.73
CA LYS A 42 -10.46 3.72 -14.08
C LYS A 42 -11.55 3.37 -15.09
N GLY A 43 -12.54 2.59 -14.68
CA GLY A 43 -13.63 2.17 -15.54
C GLY A 43 -14.77 3.17 -15.58
N LEU A 44 -15.79 2.81 -16.33
CA LEU A 44 -16.98 3.67 -16.51
C LEU A 44 -18.06 3.37 -15.47
N ASP A 45 -18.07 2.16 -14.92
CA ASP A 45 -19.10 1.73 -13.99
C ASP A 45 -18.61 1.81 -12.54
N PRO A 46 -19.52 2.03 -11.59
CA PRO A 46 -19.14 2.00 -10.18
C PRO A 46 -18.64 0.62 -9.77
N VAL A 47 -17.66 0.59 -8.88
CA VAL A 47 -17.13 -0.65 -8.31
C VAL A 47 -17.28 -0.59 -6.79
N GLU A 48 -17.82 -1.65 -6.21
CA GLU A 48 -17.92 -1.78 -4.77
C GLU A 48 -16.80 -2.69 -4.28
N LEU A 49 -15.97 -2.17 -3.38
CA LEU A 49 -14.91 -2.95 -2.72
C LEU A 49 -15.46 -3.49 -1.42
N ILE A 50 -15.39 -4.81 -1.24
CA ILE A 50 -15.94 -5.50 -0.07
C ILE A 50 -14.79 -5.89 0.84
N PHE A 51 -14.92 -5.57 2.13
CA PHE A 51 -13.91 -5.88 3.15
C PHE A 51 -14.50 -6.87 4.16
N ALA A 52 -13.72 -7.91 4.48
CA ALA A 52 -14.17 -8.94 5.43
C ALA A 52 -13.97 -8.54 6.89
N SER A 53 -13.27 -7.41 7.14
CA SER A 53 -13.03 -6.89 8.47
C SER A 53 -12.90 -5.37 8.41
N ALA A 54 -12.72 -4.75 9.57
CA ALA A 54 -12.49 -3.31 9.65
C ALA A 54 -11.11 -2.90 9.08
N GLN A 55 -10.23 -3.85 8.81
CA GLN A 55 -8.96 -3.55 8.16
C GLN A 55 -9.20 -3.21 6.69
N ARG A 56 -8.77 -2.03 6.28
CA ARG A 56 -8.94 -1.53 4.92
C ARG A 56 -7.67 -1.64 4.10
N TYR A 57 -6.51 -1.64 4.75
CA TYR A 57 -5.22 -1.61 4.07
C TYR A 57 -4.13 -2.25 4.93
N ASP A 58 -2.99 -2.49 4.29
CA ASP A 58 -1.77 -2.91 4.97
C ASP A 58 -0.56 -2.42 4.18
N PHE A 59 0.56 -2.32 4.87
CA PHE A 59 1.85 -2.00 4.27
C PHE A 59 2.89 -2.98 4.79
N ILE A 60 3.73 -3.47 3.87
CA ILE A 60 4.84 -4.36 4.21
C ILE A 60 6.09 -3.75 3.58
N VAL A 61 7.14 -3.57 4.39
CA VAL A 61 8.44 -3.13 3.88
C VAL A 61 9.37 -4.33 3.86
N LEU A 62 10.03 -4.52 2.73
CA LEU A 62 10.95 -5.62 2.49
C LEU A 62 12.34 -5.10 2.17
N LYS A 63 13.36 -5.84 2.60
CA LYS A 63 14.73 -5.67 2.15
C LYS A 63 15.28 -7.03 1.75
N ASP A 64 15.79 -7.14 0.54
CA ASP A 64 16.31 -8.40 -0.01
C ASP A 64 15.29 -9.54 0.11
N GLY A 65 14.03 -9.22 -0.12
CA GLY A 65 12.94 -10.18 -0.07
C GLY A 65 12.47 -10.56 1.34
N LYS A 66 13.06 -9.97 2.37
CA LYS A 66 12.69 -10.26 3.77
C LYS A 66 11.88 -9.13 4.36
N GLU A 67 10.82 -9.47 5.06
CA GLU A 67 9.98 -8.49 5.73
C GLU A 67 10.73 -7.84 6.89
N VAL A 68 10.84 -6.50 6.86
CA VAL A 68 11.45 -5.74 7.95
C VAL A 68 10.41 -4.98 8.77
N TRP A 69 9.23 -4.76 8.21
CA TRP A 69 8.13 -4.10 8.90
C TRP A 69 6.81 -4.43 8.23
N ARG A 70 5.78 -4.56 9.05
CA ARG A 70 4.40 -4.71 8.60
C ARG A 70 3.51 -3.87 9.49
N TRP A 71 2.77 -2.95 8.88
CA TRP A 71 1.92 -2.02 9.63
C TRP A 71 0.91 -2.75 10.51
N SER A 72 0.30 -3.82 10.02
CA SER A 72 -0.76 -4.52 10.75
C SER A 72 -0.25 -5.38 11.92
N ASN A 73 1.06 -5.56 12.06
CA ASN A 73 1.60 -6.36 13.16
C ASN A 73 1.18 -5.77 14.51
N GLY A 74 0.64 -6.63 15.38
CA GLY A 74 0.21 -6.25 16.70
C GLY A 74 -1.12 -5.53 16.75
N LYS A 75 -1.80 -5.34 15.62
CA LYS A 75 -3.10 -4.69 15.57
C LYS A 75 -4.21 -5.72 15.50
N MET A 76 -5.35 -5.35 16.06
CA MET A 76 -6.56 -6.17 15.96
C MET A 76 -7.63 -5.37 15.26
N PHE A 77 -8.41 -6.06 14.44
CA PHE A 77 -9.47 -5.43 13.65
C PHE A 77 -10.78 -6.17 13.90
N ALA A 78 -11.85 -5.40 14.05
CA ALA A 78 -13.19 -5.97 14.22
C ALA A 78 -13.56 -6.80 12.97
N MET A 79 -14.17 -7.94 13.21
CA MET A 79 -14.64 -8.84 12.15
C MET A 79 -16.03 -8.39 11.69
N VAL A 80 -16.06 -7.29 10.97
CA VAL A 80 -17.29 -6.72 10.42
C VAL A 80 -17.17 -6.61 8.92
N LEU A 81 -18.27 -6.87 8.23
CA LEU A 81 -18.33 -6.71 6.79
C LEU A 81 -18.49 -5.22 6.47
N GLU A 82 -17.62 -4.68 5.64
CA GLU A 82 -17.66 -3.28 5.22
C GLU A 82 -17.51 -3.18 3.72
N SER A 83 -17.90 -2.04 3.17
CA SER A 83 -17.77 -1.80 1.75
C SER A 83 -17.38 -0.36 1.47
N LEU A 84 -16.79 -0.14 0.30
CA LEU A 84 -16.45 1.18 -0.21
C LEU A 84 -16.88 1.22 -1.68
N LEU A 85 -17.74 2.17 -2.01
CA LEU A 85 -18.16 2.38 -3.39
C LEU A 85 -17.24 3.40 -4.05
N LEU A 86 -16.65 3.01 -5.18
CA LEU A 86 -15.88 3.92 -6.02
C LEU A 86 -16.61 4.10 -7.34
N LYS A 87 -17.11 5.29 -7.58
CA LYS A 87 -17.68 5.66 -8.87
C LYS A 87 -16.56 5.87 -9.89
N SER A 88 -16.93 5.94 -11.16
CA SER A 88 -15.97 6.18 -12.23
C SER A 88 -15.08 7.39 -11.91
N GLY A 89 -13.77 7.20 -11.96
CA GLY A 89 -12.78 8.23 -11.69
C GLY A 89 -12.49 8.49 -10.23
N GLU A 90 -13.27 7.92 -9.31
CA GLU A 90 -13.01 8.13 -7.88
C GLU A 90 -11.85 7.31 -7.39
N LYS A 91 -11.19 7.83 -6.35
CA LYS A 91 -10.05 7.16 -5.73
C LYS A 91 -10.12 7.26 -4.22
N GLN A 92 -9.47 6.31 -3.56
CA GLN A 92 -9.30 6.28 -2.11
C GLN A 92 -7.83 6.07 -1.79
N THR A 93 -7.30 6.90 -0.90
CA THR A 93 -5.90 6.82 -0.47
C THR A 93 -5.83 6.52 1.01
N TYR A 94 -4.94 5.62 1.38
CA TYR A 94 -4.60 5.31 2.76
C TYR A 94 -3.13 5.61 2.99
N MET A 95 -2.78 6.19 4.13
CA MET A 95 -1.42 6.64 4.43
C MET A 95 -0.99 6.18 5.81
N GLU A 96 0.29 5.83 5.93
CA GLU A 96 0.92 5.52 7.22
C GLU A 96 2.35 6.02 7.21
N THR A 97 2.93 6.13 8.39
CA THR A 97 4.34 6.52 8.55
C THR A 97 5.11 5.38 9.17
N TRP A 98 6.18 4.98 8.50
CA TRP A 98 7.12 4.01 9.04
C TRP A 98 8.29 4.75 9.66
N LYS A 99 8.61 4.41 10.92
CA LYS A 99 9.74 4.95 11.66
C LYS A 99 10.79 3.86 11.78
N PRO A 100 11.75 3.80 10.83
CA PRO A 100 12.73 2.73 10.84
C PRO A 100 13.60 2.74 12.09
N LYS A 101 13.85 1.56 12.66
CA LYS A 101 14.80 1.36 13.74
C LYS A 101 15.76 0.25 13.34
N ASP A 102 17.04 0.43 13.66
CA ASP A 102 18.07 -0.58 13.40
C ASP A 102 18.11 -1.02 11.94
N ILE A 103 17.92 -0.05 11.05
CA ILE A 103 17.83 -0.28 9.62
C ILE A 103 19.14 0.10 8.96
N THR A 104 19.62 -0.74 8.06
CA THR A 104 20.83 -0.52 7.30
C THR A 104 20.51 0.18 5.97
N SER A 105 21.52 0.82 5.37
CA SER A 105 21.38 1.41 4.05
C SER A 105 21.12 0.34 3.00
N GLY A 106 20.48 0.71 1.91
CA GLY A 106 20.21 -0.16 0.79
C GLY A 106 18.88 0.15 0.11
N GLU A 107 18.50 -0.74 -0.77
CA GLU A 107 17.21 -0.63 -1.47
C GLU A 107 16.16 -1.40 -0.73
N TYR A 108 14.97 -0.80 -0.67
CA TYR A 108 13.82 -1.35 0.01
C TYR A 108 12.63 -1.37 -0.93
N GLU A 109 11.73 -2.29 -0.66
CA GLU A 109 10.44 -2.32 -1.35
C GLU A 109 9.34 -2.14 -0.31
N VAL A 110 8.27 -1.47 -0.69
CA VAL A 110 7.04 -1.43 0.10
C VAL A 110 5.89 -1.95 -0.75
N ILE A 111 5.14 -2.87 -0.16
CA ILE A 111 3.91 -3.37 -0.76
C ILE A 111 2.76 -2.70 -0.04
N GLY A 112 1.99 -1.91 -0.76
CA GLY A 112 0.74 -1.34 -0.25
C GLY A 112 -0.41 -2.21 -0.74
N THR A 113 -1.29 -2.57 0.17
CA THR A 113 -2.44 -3.42 -0.13
C THR A 113 -3.72 -2.76 0.35
N VAL A 114 -4.73 -2.73 -0.49
CA VAL A 114 -6.12 -2.49 -0.07
C VAL A 114 -6.74 -3.86 0.10
N THR A 115 -7.17 -4.15 1.33
CA THR A 115 -7.52 -5.50 1.78
C THR A 115 -8.94 -5.92 1.45
N SER A 116 -9.48 -5.36 0.38
CA SER A 116 -10.75 -5.79 -0.18
C SER A 116 -10.64 -7.20 -0.77
N ARG A 117 -11.78 -7.74 -1.17
CA ARG A 117 -11.84 -9.03 -1.87
C ARG A 117 -12.44 -8.84 -3.25
N PRO A 118 -11.64 -9.03 -4.32
CA PRO A 118 -10.20 -9.33 -4.31
C PRO A 118 -9.37 -8.17 -3.79
N ALA A 119 -8.21 -8.47 -3.24
CA ALA A 119 -7.29 -7.44 -2.77
C ALA A 119 -6.62 -6.75 -3.95
N HIS A 120 -6.25 -5.48 -3.73
CA HIS A 120 -5.52 -4.70 -4.73
C HIS A 120 -4.22 -4.23 -4.11
N ARG A 121 -3.10 -4.48 -4.79
CA ARG A 121 -1.80 -4.10 -4.25
C ARG A 121 -0.85 -3.64 -5.34
N ALA A 122 0.12 -2.85 -4.91
CA ALA A 122 1.18 -2.34 -5.77
C ALA A 122 2.48 -2.28 -4.98
N VAL A 123 3.59 -2.41 -5.67
CA VAL A 123 4.93 -2.39 -5.08
C VAL A 123 5.62 -1.11 -5.49
N CYS A 124 6.40 -0.55 -4.58
CA CYS A 124 7.13 0.68 -4.77
C CYS A 124 8.52 0.50 -4.18
N THR A 125 9.55 0.97 -4.87
CA THR A 125 10.93 0.87 -4.37
C THR A 125 11.43 2.22 -3.92
N PHE A 126 12.27 2.23 -2.91
CA PHE A 126 12.95 3.43 -2.41
C PHE A 126 14.30 3.03 -1.84
N ARG A 127 15.12 4.04 -1.53
CA ARG A 127 16.48 3.81 -1.05
C ARG A 127 16.70 4.50 0.27
N ILE A 128 17.41 3.83 1.18
CA ILE A 128 17.90 4.42 2.42
C ILE A 128 19.42 4.52 2.31
N ASN A 129 19.95 5.70 2.50
CA ASN A 129 21.39 5.98 2.48
C ASN A 129 21.88 6.26 3.88
N SER A 130 23.06 5.78 4.17
CA SER A 130 23.71 6.04 5.47
C SER A 130 24.21 7.48 5.59
#